data_44e967bd8a3c49a1e34f7ee3a09552ee
#
_entry.id   44e967bd8a3c49a1e34f7ee3a09552ee
#
_cell.length_a   1.000
_cell.length_b   1.000
_cell.length_c   1.000
_cell.angle_alpha   90.00
_cell.angle_beta   90.00
_cell.angle_gamma   90.00
#
_symmetry.space_group_name_H-M   'P 1'
#
loop_
_entity.id
_entity.type
_entity.pdbx_description
1 polymer ?
#
loop_
_entity_poly.entity_id
_entity_poly.type
_entity_poly.pdbx_seq_one_letter_code
_entity_poly.pdbx_strand_id
1 'polypeptide(L)'
;MLALGMGLPVNTFSDRMKGGAHLLAPTGSDLKKNDVGSIFAGFHYDISFMTIHGKSRYPGLSLWTREWQKVSVKLPAGCLFVQAGATMEHITGGYVKAGLHEVVYTEGTKQAVEKR
;
A
#
# COMPACT_ATOMS: atom_id res chain seq x y z
N MET A 1 10.05 -14.05 -6.90
CA MET A 1 10.87 -12.84 -7.15
C MET A 1 11.44 -12.26 -5.85
N LEU A 2 10.63 -11.92 -4.84
CA LEU A 2 11.11 -11.32 -3.58
C LEU A 2 12.18 -12.18 -2.87
N ALA A 3 11.93 -13.49 -2.70
CA ALA A 3 12.90 -14.40 -2.10
C ALA A 3 14.25 -14.40 -2.86
N LEU A 4 14.19 -14.46 -4.18
CA LEU A 4 15.40 -14.43 -5.01
C LEU A 4 16.17 -13.11 -4.88
N GLY A 5 15.45 -11.98 -4.82
CA GLY A 5 16.06 -10.66 -4.57
C GLY A 5 16.76 -10.53 -3.21
N MET A 6 16.40 -11.40 -2.27
CA MET A 6 17.01 -11.50 -0.94
C MET A 6 18.05 -12.64 -0.83
N GLY A 7 18.38 -13.30 -1.93
CA GLY A 7 19.32 -14.43 -1.94
C GLY A 7 18.78 -15.71 -1.29
N LEU A 8 17.45 -15.82 -1.16
CA LEU A 8 16.77 -16.97 -0.54
C LEU A 8 16.24 -17.95 -1.59
N PRO A 9 16.00 -19.22 -1.23
CA PRO A 9 15.32 -20.18 -2.11
C PRO A 9 13.99 -19.64 -2.63
N VAL A 10 13.66 -19.89 -3.89
CA VAL A 10 12.50 -19.31 -4.59
C VAL A 10 11.18 -19.50 -3.85
N ASN A 11 11.00 -20.63 -3.15
CA ASN A 11 9.77 -20.97 -2.45
C ASN A 11 9.73 -20.49 -0.98
N THR A 12 10.76 -19.81 -0.49
CA THR A 12 10.89 -19.46 0.94
C THR A 12 9.63 -18.80 1.51
N PHE A 13 9.03 -17.89 0.79
CA PHE A 13 7.83 -17.19 1.25
C PHE A 13 6.55 -17.93 0.86
N SER A 14 6.46 -18.50 -0.33
CA SER A 14 5.27 -19.23 -0.78
C SER A 14 4.97 -20.44 0.09
N ASP A 15 6.00 -21.17 0.53
CA ASP A 15 5.81 -22.32 1.42
C ASP A 15 5.29 -21.88 2.80
N ARG A 16 5.72 -20.72 3.32
CA ARG A 16 5.22 -20.16 4.57
C ARG A 16 3.80 -19.62 4.48
N MET A 17 3.40 -19.19 3.30
CA MET A 17 2.06 -18.65 3.02
C MET A 17 1.05 -19.76 2.66
N LYS A 18 1.52 -20.98 2.42
CA LYS A 18 0.66 -22.11 2.05
C LYS A 18 -0.35 -22.40 3.16
N GLY A 19 -1.63 -22.38 2.81
CA GLY A 19 -2.72 -22.55 3.78
C GLY A 19 -3.01 -21.32 4.66
N GLY A 20 -2.30 -20.21 4.44
CA GLY A 20 -2.58 -18.94 5.11
C GLY A 20 -3.85 -18.27 4.59
N ALA A 21 -4.48 -17.45 5.43
CA ALA A 21 -5.62 -16.64 5.03
C ALA A 21 -5.17 -15.49 4.11
N HIS A 22 -5.72 -15.45 2.91
CA HIS A 22 -5.57 -14.32 2.01
C HIS A 22 -6.85 -13.49 2.03
N LEU A 23 -6.72 -12.16 2.17
CA LEU A 23 -7.85 -11.25 2.22
C LEU A 23 -7.96 -10.46 0.91
N LEU A 24 -9.15 -10.44 0.35
CA LEU A 24 -9.53 -9.44 -0.64
C LEU A 24 -10.36 -8.37 0.08
N ALA A 25 -9.81 -7.16 0.18
CA ALA A 25 -10.42 -6.05 0.90
C ALA A 25 -10.82 -4.92 -0.08
N PRO A 26 -11.98 -5.02 -0.76
CA PRO A 26 -12.48 -3.91 -1.56
C PRO A 26 -12.86 -2.76 -0.63
N THR A 27 -12.22 -1.60 -0.84
CA THR A 27 -12.49 -0.38 -0.06
C THR A 27 -13.05 0.70 -0.97
N GLY A 28 -13.92 1.51 -0.43
CA GLY A 28 -14.53 2.62 -1.17
C GLY A 28 -14.87 3.77 -0.24
N SER A 29 -14.90 4.98 -0.79
CA SER A 29 -15.30 6.20 -0.08
C SER A 29 -16.24 7.02 -0.95
N ASP A 30 -17.26 7.63 -0.33
CA ASP A 30 -18.15 8.57 -1.01
C ASP A 30 -17.44 9.92 -1.15
N LEU A 31 -16.83 10.13 -2.30
CA LEU A 31 -16.06 11.34 -2.57
C LEU A 31 -16.91 12.61 -2.66
N LYS A 32 -18.22 12.48 -2.86
CA LYS A 32 -19.13 13.64 -2.91
C LYS A 32 -19.52 14.16 -1.53
N LYS A 33 -19.37 13.33 -0.50
CA LYS A 33 -19.69 13.66 0.89
C LYS A 33 -18.48 14.08 1.71
N ASN A 34 -17.32 14.16 1.09
CA ASN A 34 -16.05 14.45 1.77
C ASN A 34 -15.36 15.65 1.14
N ASP A 35 -14.61 16.37 1.95
CA ASP A 35 -13.84 17.54 1.55
C ASP A 35 -12.34 17.27 1.55
N VAL A 36 -11.58 18.17 0.94
CA VAL A 36 -10.12 18.16 0.97
C VAL A 36 -9.63 18.15 2.42
N GLY A 37 -8.73 17.23 2.71
CA GLY A 37 -8.22 16.97 4.06
C GLY A 37 -8.92 15.83 4.78
N SER A 38 -10.05 15.30 4.27
CA SER A 38 -10.70 14.12 4.86
C SER A 38 -9.76 12.90 4.79
N ILE A 39 -9.63 12.22 5.92
CA ILE A 39 -8.78 11.03 6.05
C ILE A 39 -9.61 9.79 5.78
N PHE A 40 -9.30 9.04 4.73
CA PHE A 40 -9.96 7.77 4.40
C PHE A 40 -9.28 6.58 5.04
N ALA A 41 -7.97 6.61 5.12
CA ALA A 41 -7.19 5.67 5.92
C ALA A 41 -6.07 6.47 6.60
N GLY A 42 -6.11 6.52 7.92
CA GLY A 42 -5.11 7.23 8.72
C GLY A 42 -3.74 6.56 8.60
N PHE A 43 -2.73 7.27 9.00
CA PHE A 43 -1.35 6.88 9.02
C PHE A 43 -1.13 5.54 9.74
N HIS A 44 -0.74 4.48 9.02
CA HIS A 44 -0.59 3.12 9.54
C HIS A 44 0.35 2.24 8.72
N TYR A 45 0.71 1.10 9.28
CA TYR A 45 1.28 -0.04 8.57
C TYR A 45 0.22 -1.11 8.34
N ASP A 46 0.28 -1.83 7.23
CA ASP A 46 -0.47 -3.06 7.10
C ASP A 46 0.14 -4.17 7.98
N ILE A 47 -0.72 -4.98 8.61
CA ILE A 47 -0.28 -6.10 9.44
C ILE A 47 0.19 -7.28 8.57
N SER A 48 -0.27 -7.35 7.34
CA SER A 48 -0.01 -8.43 6.37
C SER A 48 1.48 -8.72 6.16
N PHE A 49 1.75 -9.85 5.51
CA PHE A 49 3.07 -10.12 4.94
C PHE A 49 3.36 -9.12 3.80
N MET A 50 2.40 -8.97 2.91
CA MET A 50 2.49 -8.11 1.74
C MET A 50 1.09 -7.67 1.32
N THR A 51 0.94 -6.41 0.95
CA THR A 51 -0.28 -5.87 0.36
C THR A 51 -0.05 -5.54 -1.10
N ILE A 52 -0.98 -5.97 -1.94
CA ILE A 52 -0.99 -5.64 -3.37
C ILE A 52 -2.16 -4.72 -3.63
N HIS A 53 -1.86 -3.48 -4.00
CA HIS A 53 -2.88 -2.49 -4.32
C HIS A 53 -3.16 -2.47 -5.82
N GLY A 54 -4.43 -2.52 -6.18
CA GLY A 54 -4.89 -2.17 -7.51
C GLY A 54 -4.72 -0.68 -7.77
N LYS A 55 -4.78 -0.29 -9.04
CA LYS A 55 -4.73 1.12 -9.41
C LYS A 55 -5.99 1.84 -8.93
N SER A 56 -5.83 2.79 -8.02
CA SER A 56 -6.90 3.71 -7.65
C SER A 56 -7.29 4.60 -8.82
N ARG A 57 -8.58 4.95 -8.90
CA ARG A 57 -9.09 5.93 -9.87
C ARG A 57 -8.69 7.36 -9.51
N TYR A 58 -8.43 7.60 -8.24
CA TYR A 58 -8.18 8.92 -7.68
C TYR A 58 -6.87 8.94 -6.93
N PRO A 59 -6.13 10.07 -6.92
CA PRO A 59 -4.96 10.23 -6.09
C PRO A 59 -5.35 10.30 -4.60
N GLY A 60 -4.39 10.24 -3.70
CA GLY A 60 -4.61 10.35 -2.26
C GLY A 60 -3.72 9.45 -1.41
N LEU A 61 -3.15 8.38 -2.00
CA LEU A 61 -2.20 7.52 -1.31
C LEU A 61 -0.84 8.21 -1.19
N SER A 62 -0.33 8.29 0.02
CA SER A 62 1.01 8.76 0.34
C SER A 62 1.75 7.74 1.19
N LEU A 63 3.07 7.69 1.01
CA LEU A 63 4.01 6.88 1.77
C LEU A 63 5.01 7.77 2.49
N TRP A 64 5.64 7.24 3.52
CA TRP A 64 6.82 7.84 4.15
C TRP A 64 8.06 7.01 3.85
N THR A 65 9.12 7.70 3.42
CA THR A 65 10.44 7.10 3.27
C THR A 65 11.06 6.85 4.65
N ARG A 66 12.23 6.20 4.66
CA ARG A 66 13.01 6.02 5.91
C ARG A 66 13.45 7.34 6.55
N GLU A 67 13.63 8.37 5.71
CA GLU A 67 14.00 9.73 6.12
C GLU A 67 12.76 10.57 6.50
N TRP A 68 11.60 9.94 6.68
CA TRP A 68 10.33 10.58 7.04
C TRP A 68 9.83 11.59 6.01
N GLN A 69 10.22 11.43 4.77
CA GLN A 69 9.70 12.24 3.68
C GLN A 69 8.40 11.65 3.17
N LYS A 70 7.35 12.46 3.11
CA LYS A 70 6.06 12.10 2.54
C LYS A 70 6.13 12.12 1.02
N VAL A 71 5.79 11.01 0.39
CA VAL A 71 5.80 10.84 -1.07
C VAL A 71 4.43 10.40 -1.56
N SER A 72 3.85 11.12 -2.52
CA SER A 72 2.63 10.69 -3.21
C SER A 72 2.90 9.52 -4.14
N VAL A 73 2.08 8.48 -4.03
CA VAL A 73 2.19 7.31 -4.91
C VAL A 73 1.55 7.60 -6.27
N LYS A 74 2.36 7.49 -7.33
CA LYS A 74 1.90 7.57 -8.72
C LYS A 74 2.20 6.26 -9.41
N LEU A 75 1.17 5.51 -9.74
CA LEU A 75 1.30 4.18 -10.33
C LEU A 75 1.26 4.27 -11.86
N PRO A 76 2.29 3.78 -12.57
CA PRO A 76 2.25 3.69 -14.04
C PRO A 76 1.09 2.79 -14.52
N ALA A 77 0.67 2.99 -15.75
CA ALA A 77 -0.33 2.11 -16.36
C ALA A 77 0.21 0.67 -16.45
N GLY A 78 -0.65 -0.31 -16.15
CA GLY A 78 -0.28 -1.73 -16.18
C GLY A 78 0.54 -2.22 -14.98
N CYS A 79 0.81 -1.36 -13.99
CA CYS A 79 1.53 -1.74 -12.77
C CYS A 79 0.58 -1.92 -11.59
N LEU A 80 0.98 -2.77 -10.65
CA LEU A 80 0.41 -2.88 -9.32
C LEU A 80 1.39 -2.29 -8.30
N PHE A 81 0.87 -1.68 -7.26
CA PHE A 81 1.68 -1.24 -6.15
C PHE A 81 1.75 -2.35 -5.10
N VAL A 82 2.97 -2.74 -4.72
CA VAL A 82 3.22 -3.78 -3.72
C VAL A 82 4.00 -3.15 -2.57
N GLN A 83 3.50 -3.35 -1.36
CA GLN A 83 4.18 -2.90 -0.15
C GLN A 83 4.35 -4.03 0.85
N ALA A 84 5.43 -3.96 1.63
CA ALA A 84 5.66 -4.86 2.76
C ALA A 84 4.77 -4.45 3.94
N GLY A 85 4.20 -5.42 4.60
CA GLY A 85 3.51 -5.22 5.88
C GLY A 85 4.40 -5.55 7.08
N ALA A 86 3.85 -5.38 8.28
CA ALA A 86 4.56 -5.60 9.54
C ALA A 86 5.06 -7.06 9.70
N THR A 87 4.31 -8.04 9.19
CA THR A 87 4.74 -9.45 9.20
C THR A 87 6.02 -9.64 8.38
N MET A 88 6.16 -8.99 7.21
CA MET A 88 7.38 -9.03 6.41
C MET A 88 8.56 -8.43 7.17
N GLU A 89 8.36 -7.28 7.81
CA GLU A 89 9.38 -6.65 8.62
C GLU A 89 9.85 -7.57 9.76
N HIS A 90 8.90 -8.20 10.46
CA HIS A 90 9.19 -9.11 11.57
C HIS A 90 10.01 -10.32 11.10
N ILE A 91 9.56 -11.05 10.07
CA ILE A 91 10.24 -12.28 9.62
C ILE A 91 11.59 -12.03 8.95
N THR A 92 11.86 -10.82 8.49
CA THR A 92 13.15 -10.42 7.93
C THR A 92 14.07 -9.76 8.96
N GLY A 93 13.67 -9.78 10.25
CA GLY A 93 14.45 -9.12 11.31
C GLY A 93 14.64 -7.61 11.07
N GLY A 94 13.67 -6.95 10.42
CA GLY A 94 13.74 -5.53 10.10
C GLY A 94 14.53 -5.19 8.84
N TYR A 95 15.01 -6.18 8.09
CA TYR A 95 15.72 -5.94 6.82
C TYR A 95 14.81 -5.28 5.78
N VAL A 96 13.58 -5.80 5.62
CA VAL A 96 12.53 -5.15 4.84
C VAL A 96 11.60 -4.41 5.79
N LYS A 97 11.50 -3.10 5.65
CA LYS A 97 10.64 -2.27 6.48
C LYS A 97 9.20 -2.27 5.99
N ALA A 98 8.25 -2.28 6.92
CA ALA A 98 6.84 -2.10 6.60
C ALA A 98 6.60 -0.71 6.00
N GLY A 99 5.72 -0.65 5.01
CA GLY A 99 5.37 0.58 4.30
C GLY A 99 4.39 1.42 5.12
N LEU A 100 4.87 2.50 5.72
CA LEU A 100 4.03 3.46 6.43
C LEU A 100 3.28 4.31 5.42
N HIS A 101 1.95 4.38 5.52
CA HIS A 101 1.12 5.04 4.52
C HIS A 101 -0.19 5.61 5.07
N GLU A 102 -0.82 6.47 4.28
CA GLU A 102 -2.15 7.00 4.51
C GLU A 102 -2.90 7.24 3.21
N VAL A 103 -4.20 7.37 3.27
CA VAL A 103 -5.05 7.81 2.16
C VAL A 103 -5.87 9.02 2.60
N VAL A 104 -5.68 10.13 1.90
CA VAL A 104 -6.33 11.42 2.20
C VAL A 104 -7.00 11.98 0.94
N TYR A 105 -8.15 12.64 1.13
CA TYR A 105 -8.78 13.41 0.07
C TYR A 105 -7.96 14.66 -0.22
N THR A 106 -7.31 14.71 -1.38
CA THR A 106 -6.43 15.81 -1.78
C THR A 106 -7.11 16.76 -2.78
N GLU A 107 -6.53 17.93 -3.02
CA GLU A 107 -6.96 18.81 -4.13
C GLU A 107 -6.95 18.08 -5.47
N GLY A 108 -5.95 17.22 -5.71
CA GLY A 108 -5.91 16.37 -6.90
C GLY A 108 -7.06 15.38 -6.99
N THR A 109 -7.53 14.87 -5.85
CA THR A 109 -8.73 14.01 -5.76
C THR A 109 -9.97 14.81 -6.15
N LYS A 110 -10.15 16.02 -5.58
CA LYS A 110 -11.26 16.93 -5.88
C LYS A 110 -11.33 17.26 -7.37
N GLN A 111 -10.23 17.70 -7.95
CA GLN A 111 -10.14 18.00 -9.38
C GLN A 111 -10.48 16.80 -10.27
N ALA A 112 -10.07 15.59 -9.87
CA ALA A 112 -10.36 14.37 -10.63
C ALA A 112 -11.84 13.94 -10.50
N VAL A 113 -12.52 14.28 -9.41
CA VAL A 113 -13.97 14.07 -9.22
C VAL A 113 -14.77 15.06 -10.05
N GLU A 114 -14.39 16.34 -10.06
CA GLU A 114 -15.08 17.43 -10.79
C GLU A 114 -15.02 17.26 -12.31
N LYS A 115 -13.99 16.60 -12.84
CA LYS A 115 -13.81 16.33 -14.28
C LYS A 115 -14.66 15.17 -14.81
N ARG A 116 -15.46 14.52 -14.00
CA ARG A 116 -16.31 13.37 -14.36
C ARG A 116 -17.78 13.66 -14.18
#